data_a3554268e638f2c5604b5a5f4587450e
#
_entry.id   a3554268e638f2c5604b5a5f4587450e
#
_cell.length_a   1.000
_cell.length_b   1.000
_cell.length_c   1.000
_cell.angle_alpha   90.00
_cell.angle_beta   90.00
_cell.angle_gamma   90.00
#
_symmetry.space_group_name_H-M   'P 1'
#
loop_
_entity.id
_entity.type
_entity.pdbx_description
1 polymer ?
#
loop_
_entity_poly.entity_id
_entity_poly.type
_entity_poly.pdbx_seq_one_letter_code
_entity_poly.pdbx_strand_id
1 'polypeptide(L)'
;MRKSSTSSVSTYSEPVILEYFLQQFHSRGGTVLYNSRDMQPGDQSEPEEDGPEPFDSETHLRILDVQERRPFGHEVHCLSEPSMHLVRARVNDRGDLSNGSRIEANSDVLGPLSEIRHRDLSASANGELTEAIIGVISEDSERHLGFYNRANNLSLKMHAFQLLPGIGKAKALQMVQIREIVGWSKFEEVDEVCGINSVRLLAERYVKEMEDATQSTRLLDLLVRSEMRTGVEPWMTWTLVS
;
A
#
# COMPACT_ATOMS: atom_id res chain seq x y z
N MET A 1 -59.39 -24.49 4.74
CA MET A 1 -58.37 -24.41 3.68
C MET A 1 -57.39 -23.30 4.06
N ARG A 2 -56.24 -23.67 4.64
CA ARG A 2 -55.14 -22.75 4.96
C ARG A 2 -54.01 -23.02 3.96
N LYS A 3 -53.67 -22.02 3.17
CA LYS A 3 -52.48 -22.06 2.29
C LYS A 3 -51.29 -21.59 3.08
N SER A 4 -50.33 -22.47 3.26
CA SER A 4 -48.96 -22.18 3.76
C SER A 4 -48.13 -21.64 2.63
N SER A 5 -47.66 -20.40 2.75
CA SER A 5 -46.64 -19.82 1.88
C SER A 5 -45.26 -20.09 2.51
N THR A 6 -44.51 -20.93 1.85
CA THR A 6 -43.08 -21.16 2.12
C THR A 6 -42.28 -20.03 1.51
N SER A 7 -41.63 -19.22 2.36
CA SER A 7 -40.66 -18.25 1.93
C SER A 7 -39.32 -18.97 1.72
N SER A 8 -38.85 -18.95 0.49
CA SER A 8 -37.51 -19.41 0.11
C SER A 8 -36.44 -18.46 0.66
N VAL A 9 -35.62 -18.95 1.56
CA VAL A 9 -34.42 -18.28 2.01
C VAL A 9 -33.39 -18.38 0.88
N SER A 10 -33.07 -17.24 0.28
CA SER A 10 -32.01 -17.12 -0.69
C SER A 10 -30.64 -17.24 0.03
N THR A 11 -29.94 -18.31 -0.25
CA THR A 11 -28.58 -18.56 0.21
C THR A 11 -27.66 -17.66 -0.60
N TYR A 12 -27.22 -16.55 -0.03
CA TYR A 12 -26.19 -15.72 -0.64
C TYR A 12 -24.84 -16.42 -0.53
N SER A 13 -24.25 -16.65 -1.69
CA SER A 13 -22.95 -17.27 -1.92
C SER A 13 -21.83 -16.51 -1.21
N GLU A 14 -20.89 -17.26 -0.67
CA GLU A 14 -19.68 -16.79 0.00
C GLU A 14 -18.81 -15.90 -0.89
N PRO A 15 -18.01 -15.00 -0.30
CA PRO A 15 -17.45 -13.87 -1.02
C PRO A 15 -16.23 -14.26 -1.88
N VAL A 16 -16.28 -13.86 -3.11
CA VAL A 16 -15.22 -13.90 -4.15
C VAL A 16 -13.88 -13.28 -3.67
N ILE A 17 -13.91 -12.47 -2.62
CA ILE A 17 -12.73 -11.80 -2.04
C ILE A 17 -11.78 -12.79 -1.37
N LEU A 18 -12.26 -13.88 -0.79
CA LEU A 18 -11.40 -14.87 -0.15
C LEU A 18 -10.60 -15.69 -1.18
N GLU A 19 -11.20 -15.98 -2.32
CA GLU A 19 -10.51 -16.68 -3.42
C GLU A 19 -9.43 -15.80 -4.06
N TYR A 20 -9.68 -14.50 -4.20
CA TYR A 20 -8.67 -13.56 -4.69
C TYR A 20 -7.48 -13.45 -3.73
N PHE A 21 -7.73 -13.48 -2.43
CA PHE A 21 -6.70 -13.53 -1.39
C PHE A 21 -5.89 -14.83 -1.42
N LEU A 22 -6.51 -15.97 -1.67
CA LEU A 22 -5.85 -17.28 -1.67
C LEU A 22 -5.09 -17.55 -2.98
N GLN A 23 -5.55 -17.05 -4.11
CA GLN A 23 -4.91 -17.26 -5.41
C GLN A 23 -3.55 -16.56 -5.53
N GLN A 24 -3.34 -15.46 -4.83
CA GLN A 24 -2.04 -14.77 -4.78
C GLN A 24 -0.97 -15.51 -3.96
N PHE A 25 -1.36 -16.40 -3.05
CA PHE A 25 -0.40 -17.16 -2.23
C PHE A 25 0.23 -18.36 -2.94
N HIS A 26 -0.36 -18.88 -4.03
CA HIS A 26 0.11 -20.10 -4.69
C HIS A 26 1.12 -19.89 -5.83
N SER A 27 1.42 -18.67 -6.25
CA SER A 27 2.32 -18.39 -7.38
C SER A 27 3.77 -18.04 -7.01
N ARG A 28 4.18 -18.16 -5.75
CA ARG A 28 5.56 -17.87 -5.32
C ARG A 28 6.35 -19.12 -4.89
N GLY A 29 6.29 -20.18 -5.68
CA GLY A 29 7.07 -21.39 -5.46
C GLY A 29 7.79 -21.87 -6.74
N GLY A 30 8.59 -21.03 -7.35
CA GLY A 30 9.42 -21.42 -8.49
C GLY A 30 10.90 -21.08 -8.26
N THR A 31 11.64 -22.03 -7.62
CA THR A 31 13.10 -21.97 -7.57
C THR A 31 13.64 -22.31 -8.96
N VAL A 32 14.12 -21.30 -9.68
CA VAL A 32 14.87 -21.53 -10.91
C VAL A 32 16.31 -21.88 -10.52
N LEU A 33 16.67 -23.16 -10.63
CA LEU A 33 18.06 -23.62 -10.56
C LEU A 33 18.76 -23.21 -11.85
N TYR A 34 19.68 -22.27 -11.75
CA TYR A 34 20.54 -21.85 -12.84
C TYR A 34 21.67 -22.89 -13.03
N ASN A 35 21.60 -23.62 -14.13
CA ASN A 35 22.65 -24.59 -14.50
C ASN A 35 23.70 -23.88 -15.34
N SER A 36 24.87 -23.63 -14.76
CA SER A 36 26.04 -23.07 -15.42
C SER A 36 26.72 -24.17 -16.27
N ARG A 37 26.44 -24.25 -17.56
CA ARG A 37 27.32 -24.85 -18.60
C ARG A 37 26.64 -24.63 -19.94
N ASP A 38 27.17 -23.62 -20.64
CA ASP A 38 27.48 -23.63 -22.08
C ASP A 38 27.63 -22.16 -22.55
N MET A 39 28.84 -21.63 -22.35
CA MET A 39 29.26 -20.39 -23.02
C MET A 39 29.81 -20.79 -24.39
N GLN A 40 29.10 -20.44 -25.46
CA GLN A 40 29.71 -20.29 -26.80
C GLN A 40 30.03 -18.79 -27.04
N PRO A 41 31.22 -18.44 -27.54
CA PRO A 41 31.57 -17.08 -27.86
C PRO A 41 31.05 -16.74 -29.27
N GLY A 42 30.15 -15.76 -29.34
CA GLY A 42 29.76 -15.16 -30.61
C GLY A 42 28.26 -14.88 -30.77
N ASP A 43 27.62 -14.33 -29.75
CA ASP A 43 26.27 -13.76 -29.92
C ASP A 43 26.36 -12.23 -29.72
N GLN A 44 26.04 -11.49 -30.78
CA GLN A 44 25.82 -10.06 -30.69
C GLN A 44 24.52 -9.88 -29.92
N SER A 45 24.63 -9.64 -28.62
CA SER A 45 23.50 -9.29 -27.79
C SER A 45 22.82 -8.08 -28.41
N GLU A 46 21.60 -8.28 -28.92
CA GLU A 46 20.67 -7.19 -29.17
C GLU A 46 20.61 -6.33 -27.92
N PRO A 47 20.51 -4.97 -28.02
CA PRO A 47 20.38 -4.15 -26.85
C PRO A 47 19.13 -4.63 -26.11
N GLU A 48 19.32 -5.09 -24.86
CA GLU A 48 18.21 -5.39 -23.95
C GLU A 48 17.38 -4.10 -23.94
N GLU A 49 16.14 -4.16 -24.42
CA GLU A 49 15.19 -3.08 -24.23
C GLU A 49 15.10 -2.87 -22.72
N ASP A 50 15.61 -1.71 -22.26
CA ASP A 50 15.51 -1.32 -20.86
C ASP A 50 14.03 -1.39 -20.48
N GLY A 51 13.66 -2.42 -19.71
CA GLY A 51 12.32 -2.52 -19.16
C GLY A 51 12.02 -1.27 -18.32
N PRO A 52 10.74 -0.96 -18.05
CA PRO A 52 10.38 0.25 -17.30
C PRO A 52 11.18 0.32 -16.01
N GLU A 53 11.79 1.46 -15.75
CA GLU A 53 12.56 1.70 -14.52
C GLU A 53 11.67 1.47 -13.29
N PRO A 54 12.22 1.00 -12.16
CA PRO A 54 11.44 0.55 -11.00
C PRO A 54 10.46 1.60 -10.43
N PHE A 55 10.66 2.87 -10.76
CA PHE A 55 9.89 4.00 -10.21
C PHE A 55 9.23 4.89 -11.27
N ASP A 56 9.14 4.44 -12.53
CA ASP A 56 8.53 5.21 -13.63
C ASP A 56 7.05 5.54 -13.38
N SER A 57 6.36 4.75 -12.55
CA SER A 57 4.98 4.98 -12.17
C SER A 57 4.80 6.01 -11.05
N GLU A 58 5.89 6.41 -10.39
CA GLU A 58 5.83 7.37 -9.30
C GLU A 58 5.73 8.79 -9.85
N THR A 59 4.79 9.55 -9.31
CA THR A 59 4.52 10.93 -9.78
C THR A 59 5.17 11.98 -8.89
N HIS A 60 5.18 11.73 -7.59
CA HIS A 60 5.68 12.67 -6.60
C HIS A 60 6.48 11.95 -5.52
N LEU A 61 7.30 12.74 -4.81
CA LEU A 61 8.06 12.31 -3.64
C LEU A 61 7.78 13.26 -2.48
N ARG A 62 7.55 12.72 -1.28
CA ARG A 62 7.53 13.48 -0.02
C ARG A 62 8.87 13.37 0.65
N ILE A 63 9.51 14.49 0.89
CA ILE A 63 10.81 14.57 1.53
C ILE A 63 10.64 14.23 3.02
N LEU A 64 11.30 13.17 3.47
CA LEU A 64 11.34 12.77 4.88
C LEU A 64 12.55 13.37 5.60
N ASP A 65 13.70 13.47 4.91
CA ASP A 65 14.92 14.04 5.45
C ASP A 65 15.90 14.43 4.33
N VAL A 66 16.70 15.47 4.60
CA VAL A 66 17.76 15.95 3.71
C VAL A 66 19.10 15.90 4.44
N GLN A 67 20.00 15.03 4.03
CA GLN A 67 21.28 14.80 4.67
C GLN A 67 22.44 15.32 3.81
N GLU A 68 23.41 15.98 4.46
CA GLU A 68 24.66 16.29 3.79
C GLU A 68 25.48 15.03 3.51
N ARG A 69 26.04 14.91 2.30
CA ARG A 69 26.92 13.83 1.89
C ARG A 69 28.31 14.36 1.52
N ARG A 70 29.29 13.77 2.11
CA ARG A 70 30.69 14.06 1.76
C ARG A 70 31.12 13.27 0.53
N PRO A 71 31.96 13.79 -0.37
CA PRO A 71 32.61 15.12 -0.28
C PRO A 71 31.71 16.29 -0.69
N PHE A 72 30.60 16.07 -1.47
CA PHE A 72 29.71 17.12 -1.95
C PHE A 72 28.28 16.61 -2.12
N GLY A 73 27.31 17.55 -2.05
CA GLY A 73 25.90 17.31 -2.30
C GLY A 73 25.13 16.81 -1.08
N HIS A 74 23.89 16.43 -1.35
CA HIS A 74 22.97 15.95 -0.33
C HIS A 74 22.35 14.63 -0.79
N GLU A 75 21.83 13.88 0.17
CA GLU A 75 20.96 12.72 -0.07
C GLU A 75 19.63 13.00 0.59
N VAL A 76 18.58 12.78 -0.16
CA VAL A 76 17.19 12.90 0.34
C VAL A 76 16.61 11.52 0.55
N HIS A 77 15.95 11.33 1.69
CA HIS A 77 15.09 10.18 1.97
C HIS A 77 13.65 10.60 1.73
N CYS A 78 12.92 9.83 0.94
CA CYS A 78 11.59 10.19 0.50
C CYS A 78 10.61 9.01 0.60
N LEU A 79 9.33 9.35 0.68
CA LEU A 79 8.22 8.46 0.43
C LEU A 79 7.68 8.75 -0.97
N SER A 80 7.63 7.75 -1.84
CA SER A 80 7.09 7.92 -3.21
C SER A 80 5.56 7.86 -3.23
N GLU A 81 4.98 8.51 -4.21
CA GLU A 81 3.54 8.54 -4.46
C GLU A 81 3.27 8.15 -5.93
N PRO A 82 2.31 7.26 -6.16
CA PRO A 82 1.30 6.75 -5.25
C PRO A 82 1.65 5.44 -4.54
N SER A 83 2.77 4.75 -4.88
CA SER A 83 3.04 3.37 -4.41
C SER A 83 3.58 3.27 -2.97
N MET A 84 3.91 4.40 -2.33
CA MET A 84 4.47 4.45 -0.97
C MET A 84 5.74 3.59 -0.81
N HIS A 85 6.67 3.67 -1.78
CA HIS A 85 8.01 3.11 -1.62
C HIS A 85 8.90 4.08 -0.85
N LEU A 86 9.77 3.52 0.00
CA LEU A 86 10.84 4.30 0.60
C LEU A 86 11.99 4.39 -0.40
N VAL A 87 12.33 5.60 -0.79
CA VAL A 87 13.37 5.83 -1.79
C VAL A 87 14.37 6.87 -1.32
N ARG A 88 15.56 6.84 -1.91
CA ARG A 88 16.57 7.88 -1.76
C ARG A 88 17.02 8.36 -3.13
N ALA A 89 17.41 9.62 -3.17
CA ALA A 89 18.05 10.22 -4.32
C ALA A 89 19.21 11.12 -3.88
N ARG A 90 20.15 11.35 -4.80
CA ARG A 90 21.17 12.39 -4.60
C ARG A 90 20.67 13.69 -5.18
N VAL A 91 20.99 14.79 -4.49
CA VAL A 91 20.77 16.14 -4.98
C VAL A 91 22.06 16.93 -4.85
N ASN A 92 22.37 17.72 -5.87
CA ASN A 92 23.60 18.52 -5.86
C ASN A 92 23.44 19.75 -4.97
N ASP A 93 22.27 20.36 -5.00
CA ASP A 93 21.94 21.53 -4.18
C ASP A 93 20.66 21.25 -3.38
N ARG A 94 20.69 21.61 -2.12
CA ARG A 94 19.52 21.46 -1.25
C ARG A 94 18.34 22.32 -1.72
N GLY A 95 18.59 23.51 -2.25
CA GLY A 95 17.55 24.44 -2.67
C GLY A 95 16.47 24.62 -1.59
N ASP A 96 15.22 24.57 -2.00
CA ASP A 96 14.04 24.68 -1.14
C ASP A 96 13.57 23.32 -0.56
N LEU A 97 14.38 22.28 -0.67
CA LEU A 97 14.02 20.95 -0.15
C LEU A 97 14.00 20.96 1.38
N SER A 98 12.85 20.70 1.95
CA SER A 98 12.64 20.61 3.39
C SER A 98 11.81 19.38 3.75
N ASN A 99 11.94 18.92 4.99
CA ASN A 99 11.14 17.81 5.50
C ASN A 99 9.64 18.12 5.35
N GLY A 100 8.87 17.17 4.89
CA GLY A 100 7.44 17.30 4.60
C GLY A 100 7.10 17.94 3.25
N SER A 101 8.07 18.54 2.52
CA SER A 101 7.81 19.09 1.20
C SER A 101 7.53 17.97 0.18
N ARG A 102 6.75 18.31 -0.85
CA ARG A 102 6.38 17.41 -1.95
C ARG A 102 6.96 17.94 -3.25
N ILE A 103 7.61 17.08 -4.01
CA ILE A 103 8.23 17.40 -5.30
C ILE A 103 7.84 16.37 -6.35
N GLU A 104 7.97 16.72 -7.62
CA GLU A 104 7.78 15.78 -8.73
C GLU A 104 8.91 14.74 -8.75
N ALA A 105 8.57 13.47 -9.00
CA ALA A 105 9.55 12.38 -9.01
C ALA A 105 10.57 12.49 -10.15
N ASN A 106 10.19 13.13 -11.27
CA ASN A 106 11.03 13.39 -12.45
C ASN A 106 11.71 14.77 -12.42
N SER A 107 11.80 15.43 -11.26
CA SER A 107 12.44 16.73 -11.13
C SER A 107 13.94 16.65 -11.47
N ASP A 108 14.42 17.59 -12.30
CA ASP A 108 15.85 17.71 -12.67
C ASP A 108 16.80 17.92 -11.47
N VAL A 109 16.26 18.28 -10.32
CA VAL A 109 17.03 18.45 -9.08
C VAL A 109 17.46 17.10 -8.49
N LEU A 110 16.71 16.03 -8.81
CA LEU A 110 16.91 14.69 -8.28
C LEU A 110 17.79 13.85 -9.20
N GLY A 111 18.74 13.16 -8.60
CA GLY A 111 19.41 12.04 -9.26
C GLY A 111 18.52 10.79 -9.30
N PRO A 112 19.05 9.67 -9.85
CA PRO A 112 18.31 8.42 -9.94
C PRO A 112 17.75 7.96 -8.58
N LEU A 113 16.50 7.50 -8.59
CA LEU A 113 15.84 6.95 -7.41
C LEU A 113 16.38 5.56 -7.09
N SER A 114 16.57 5.29 -5.81
CA SER A 114 16.95 3.97 -5.32
C SER A 114 16.11 3.59 -4.13
N GLU A 115 15.55 2.37 -4.12
CA GLU A 115 14.80 1.87 -2.97
C GLU A 115 15.71 1.74 -1.74
N ILE A 116 15.17 2.11 -0.58
CA ILE A 116 15.80 1.88 0.72
C ILE A 116 14.85 1.14 1.65
N ARG A 117 15.42 0.42 2.62
CA ARG A 117 14.64 -0.27 3.64
C ARG A 117 14.34 0.67 4.80
N HIS A 118 13.22 0.44 5.49
CA HIS A 118 12.86 1.19 6.69
C HIS A 118 14.01 1.33 7.70
N ARG A 119 14.75 0.26 7.96
CA ARG A 119 15.91 0.26 8.88
C ARG A 119 17.08 1.15 8.45
N ASP A 120 17.13 1.52 7.18
CA ASP A 120 18.19 2.33 6.58
C ASP A 120 17.81 3.83 6.55
N LEU A 121 16.59 4.17 7.02
CA LEU A 121 16.17 5.55 7.21
C LEU A 121 16.97 6.23 8.32
N SER A 122 17.18 7.53 8.17
CA SER A 122 17.67 8.36 9.28
C SER A 122 16.63 8.45 10.40
N ALA A 123 17.09 8.82 11.61
CA ALA A 123 16.15 9.05 12.72
C ALA A 123 15.15 10.16 12.43
N SER A 124 15.57 11.21 11.70
CA SER A 124 14.68 12.29 11.25
C SER A 124 13.63 11.78 10.27
N ALA A 125 14.07 11.07 9.21
CA ALA A 125 13.16 10.49 8.22
C ALA A 125 12.15 9.51 8.85
N ASN A 126 12.59 8.69 9.80
CA ASN A 126 11.70 7.78 10.51
C ASN A 126 10.67 8.52 11.38
N GLY A 127 11.06 9.65 11.99
CA GLY A 127 10.15 10.51 12.75
C GLY A 127 9.06 11.15 11.89
N GLU A 128 9.38 11.53 10.65
CA GLU A 128 8.47 12.18 9.70
C GLU A 128 7.58 11.18 8.93
N LEU A 129 7.95 9.90 8.88
CA LEU A 129 7.32 8.92 8.00
C LEU A 129 5.81 8.77 8.24
N THR A 130 5.37 8.72 9.50
CA THR A 130 3.95 8.58 9.82
C THR A 130 3.14 9.78 9.34
N GLU A 131 3.62 11.00 9.54
CA GLU A 131 2.94 12.21 9.11
C GLU A 131 2.92 12.34 7.58
N ALA A 132 4.00 11.92 6.91
CA ALA A 132 4.05 11.83 5.45
C ALA A 132 2.97 10.89 4.91
N ILE A 133 2.83 9.70 5.49
CA ILE A 133 1.80 8.72 5.11
C ILE A 133 0.38 9.24 5.39
N ILE A 134 0.16 9.92 6.52
CA ILE A 134 -1.11 10.58 6.83
C ILE A 134 -1.47 11.59 5.71
N GLY A 135 -0.49 12.35 5.24
CA GLY A 135 -0.67 13.27 4.12
C GLY A 135 -1.12 12.55 2.85
N VAL A 136 -0.46 11.45 2.47
CA VAL A 136 -0.84 10.66 1.29
C VAL A 136 -2.25 10.07 1.43
N ILE A 137 -2.58 9.48 2.59
CA ILE A 137 -3.93 8.93 2.86
C ILE A 137 -5.00 10.02 2.75
N SER A 138 -4.71 11.23 3.24
CA SER A 138 -5.66 12.34 3.22
C SER A 138 -5.92 12.88 1.81
N GLU A 139 -4.90 12.85 0.93
CA GLU A 139 -5.01 13.27 -0.46
C GLU A 139 -5.77 12.25 -1.33
N ASP A 140 -5.63 10.95 -1.05
CA ASP A 140 -6.36 9.87 -1.72
C ASP A 140 -7.29 9.15 -0.72
N SER A 141 -8.14 9.94 -0.08
CA SER A 141 -8.99 9.47 1.02
C SER A 141 -9.98 8.38 0.58
N GLU A 142 -10.51 8.42 -0.64
CA GLU A 142 -11.48 7.45 -1.14
C GLU A 142 -10.90 6.04 -1.22
N ARG A 143 -9.70 5.89 -1.76
CA ARG A 143 -8.98 4.61 -1.83
C ARG A 143 -8.82 4.00 -0.44
N HIS A 144 -8.28 4.78 0.47
CA HIS A 144 -7.91 4.32 1.80
C HIS A 144 -9.12 4.09 2.71
N LEU A 145 -10.20 4.89 2.56
CA LEU A 145 -11.48 4.67 3.24
C LEU A 145 -12.12 3.33 2.81
N GLY A 146 -11.83 2.91 1.58
CA GLY A 146 -12.22 1.61 1.06
C GLY A 146 -11.83 0.43 1.96
N PHE A 147 -10.72 0.51 2.70
CA PHE A 147 -10.37 -0.49 3.70
C PHE A 147 -11.44 -0.59 4.79
N TYR A 148 -11.86 0.52 5.36
CA TYR A 148 -12.88 0.54 6.42
C TYR A 148 -14.22 0.00 5.93
N ASN A 149 -14.61 0.32 4.70
CA ASN A 149 -15.87 -0.10 4.11
C ASN A 149 -15.88 -1.57 3.70
N ARG A 150 -14.76 -2.10 3.22
CA ARG A 150 -14.66 -3.46 2.65
C ARG A 150 -13.99 -4.48 3.57
N ALA A 151 -13.41 -4.05 4.70
CA ALA A 151 -12.74 -4.95 5.64
C ALA A 151 -13.67 -6.09 6.10
N ASN A 152 -13.16 -7.32 6.04
CA ASN A 152 -13.88 -8.54 6.37
C ASN A 152 -13.04 -9.46 7.26
N ASN A 153 -13.55 -10.63 7.57
CA ASN A 153 -12.81 -11.64 8.31
C ASN A 153 -11.64 -12.18 7.46
N LEU A 154 -10.45 -12.14 8.01
CA LEU A 154 -9.25 -12.77 7.45
C LEU A 154 -9.20 -14.27 7.78
N SER A 155 -9.87 -14.67 8.86
CA SER A 155 -10.02 -16.05 9.28
C SER A 155 -11.24 -16.16 10.22
N LEU A 156 -11.60 -17.39 10.60
CA LEU A 156 -12.67 -17.64 11.58
C LEU A 156 -12.47 -16.90 12.93
N LYS A 157 -11.25 -16.50 13.25
CA LYS A 157 -10.90 -15.89 14.54
C LYS A 157 -10.46 -14.44 14.45
N MET A 158 -10.21 -13.92 13.25
CA MET A 158 -9.58 -12.62 13.06
C MET A 158 -10.28 -11.79 11.98
N HIS A 159 -10.72 -10.60 12.32
CA HIS A 159 -11.22 -9.59 11.39
C HIS A 159 -10.10 -8.63 10.94
N ALA A 160 -10.17 -8.12 9.71
CA ALA A 160 -9.15 -7.23 9.15
C ALA A 160 -8.92 -5.95 9.99
N PHE A 161 -9.92 -5.44 10.69
CA PHE A 161 -9.76 -4.32 11.61
C PHE A 161 -8.74 -4.59 12.73
N GLN A 162 -8.53 -5.85 13.10
CA GLN A 162 -7.52 -6.22 14.10
C GLN A 162 -6.07 -6.09 13.59
N LEU A 163 -5.86 -5.79 12.31
CA LEU A 163 -4.56 -5.42 11.77
C LEU A 163 -4.13 -4.02 12.22
N LEU A 164 -5.11 -3.16 12.53
CA LEU A 164 -4.85 -1.80 13.00
C LEU A 164 -4.29 -1.81 14.43
N PRO A 165 -3.27 -0.99 14.71
CA PRO A 165 -2.70 -0.90 16.06
C PRO A 165 -3.76 -0.57 17.11
N GLY A 166 -3.74 -1.28 18.24
CA GLY A 166 -4.67 -1.04 19.34
C GLY A 166 -6.11 -1.52 19.14
N ILE A 167 -6.47 -2.02 17.95
CA ILE A 167 -7.81 -2.56 17.69
C ILE A 167 -7.87 -4.06 18.05
N GLY A 168 -8.42 -4.36 19.21
CA GLY A 168 -8.68 -5.72 19.64
C GLY A 168 -9.98 -6.29 19.09
N LYS A 169 -10.24 -7.58 19.35
CA LYS A 169 -11.42 -8.31 18.86
C LYS A 169 -12.74 -7.61 19.21
N ALA A 170 -12.91 -7.13 20.43
CA ALA A 170 -14.16 -6.49 20.87
C ALA A 170 -14.40 -5.19 20.09
N LYS A 171 -13.37 -4.37 19.92
CA LYS A 171 -13.45 -3.13 19.15
C LYS A 171 -13.72 -3.38 17.67
N ALA A 172 -13.04 -4.37 17.08
CA ALA A 172 -13.28 -4.78 15.70
C ALA A 172 -14.73 -5.21 15.46
N LEU A 173 -15.32 -6.01 16.35
CA LEU A 173 -16.73 -6.40 16.27
C LEU A 173 -17.67 -5.21 16.40
N GLN A 174 -17.39 -4.28 17.32
CA GLN A 174 -18.15 -3.03 17.44
C GLN A 174 -18.12 -2.22 16.13
N MET A 175 -16.94 -2.05 15.53
CA MET A 175 -16.78 -1.34 14.25
C MET A 175 -17.58 -1.99 13.13
N VAL A 176 -17.60 -3.33 13.04
CA VAL A 176 -18.40 -4.07 12.07
C VAL A 176 -19.90 -3.80 12.27
N GLN A 177 -20.37 -3.79 13.51
CA GLN A 177 -21.79 -3.51 13.82
C GLN A 177 -22.17 -2.07 13.46
N ILE A 178 -21.30 -1.09 13.76
CA ILE A 178 -21.55 0.32 13.45
C ILE A 178 -21.53 0.58 11.95
N ARG A 179 -20.64 -0.07 11.21
CA ARG A 179 -20.52 0.10 9.76
C ARG A 179 -21.81 -0.25 9.02
N GLU A 180 -22.56 -1.24 9.51
CA GLU A 180 -23.79 -1.77 8.89
C GLU A 180 -23.61 -2.07 7.38
N ILE A 181 -24.66 -1.84 6.57
CA ILE A 181 -24.66 -2.12 5.13
C ILE A 181 -24.22 -0.89 4.32
N VAL A 182 -24.46 0.31 4.84
CA VAL A 182 -24.24 1.57 4.09
C VAL A 182 -22.76 1.95 4.03
N GLY A 183 -22.00 1.65 5.09
CA GLY A 183 -20.60 2.06 5.21
C GLY A 183 -20.45 3.54 5.57
N TRP A 184 -19.23 4.06 5.39
CA TRP A 184 -18.82 5.43 5.69
C TRP A 184 -18.46 6.17 4.41
N SER A 185 -18.79 7.46 4.34
CA SER A 185 -18.45 8.33 3.21
C SER A 185 -17.13 9.09 3.39
N LYS A 186 -16.66 9.20 4.63
CA LYS A 186 -15.42 9.91 4.99
C LYS A 186 -14.84 9.39 6.31
N PHE A 187 -13.57 9.69 6.53
CA PHE A 187 -12.83 9.26 7.74
C PHE A 187 -13.37 9.85 9.03
N GLU A 188 -13.85 11.11 9.00
CA GLU A 188 -14.42 11.78 10.16
C GLU A 188 -15.65 11.04 10.72
N GLU A 189 -16.43 10.41 9.85
CA GLU A 189 -17.56 9.59 10.28
C GLU A 189 -17.09 8.33 11.01
N VAL A 190 -16.04 7.67 10.51
CA VAL A 190 -15.42 6.53 11.19
C VAL A 190 -14.91 6.95 12.57
N ASP A 191 -14.22 8.09 12.64
CA ASP A 191 -13.60 8.59 13.85
C ASP A 191 -14.64 8.94 14.92
N GLU A 192 -15.70 9.63 14.53
CA GLU A 192 -16.76 10.04 15.43
C GLU A 192 -17.51 8.85 16.02
N VAL A 193 -17.97 7.92 15.17
CA VAL A 193 -18.81 6.80 15.62
C VAL A 193 -18.02 5.67 16.24
N CYS A 194 -16.77 5.47 15.80
CA CYS A 194 -15.92 4.43 16.36
C CYS A 194 -15.03 4.94 17.50
N GLY A 195 -14.87 6.24 17.70
CA GLY A 195 -13.99 6.82 18.72
C GLY A 195 -12.53 6.44 18.51
N ILE A 196 -12.03 6.56 17.28
CA ILE A 196 -10.65 6.26 16.88
C ILE A 196 -10.11 7.41 16.02
N ASN A 197 -8.83 7.36 15.70
CA ASN A 197 -8.24 8.17 14.62
C ASN A 197 -7.90 7.24 13.47
N SER A 198 -8.83 7.08 12.56
CA SER A 198 -8.77 6.06 11.48
C SER A 198 -7.59 6.28 10.54
N VAL A 199 -7.34 7.51 10.10
CA VAL A 199 -6.22 7.85 9.22
C VAL A 199 -4.88 7.52 9.90
N ARG A 200 -4.70 7.94 11.15
CA ARG A 200 -3.47 7.65 11.91
C ARG A 200 -3.25 6.16 12.14
N LEU A 201 -4.29 5.42 12.52
CA LEU A 201 -4.17 3.96 12.72
C LEU A 201 -3.79 3.23 11.44
N LEU A 202 -4.32 3.68 10.30
CA LEU A 202 -3.95 3.11 9.00
C LEU A 202 -2.51 3.47 8.62
N ALA A 203 -2.08 4.71 8.86
CA ALA A 203 -0.71 5.14 8.63
C ALA A 203 0.30 4.35 9.50
N GLU A 204 0.02 4.21 10.79
CA GLU A 204 0.85 3.41 11.70
C GLU A 204 0.91 1.93 11.27
N ARG A 205 -0.17 1.40 10.73
CA ARG A 205 -0.18 0.06 10.15
C ARG A 205 0.73 -0.04 8.93
N TYR A 206 0.72 0.94 8.03
CA TYR A 206 1.61 0.97 6.87
C TYR A 206 3.08 1.08 7.28
N VAL A 207 3.41 1.95 8.25
CA VAL A 207 4.77 2.03 8.80
C VAL A 207 5.23 0.67 9.33
N LYS A 208 4.39 0.00 10.11
CA LYS A 208 4.69 -1.33 10.65
C LYS A 208 4.93 -2.39 9.57
N GLU A 209 4.24 -2.28 8.43
CA GLU A 209 4.45 -3.17 7.28
C GLU A 209 5.73 -2.86 6.50
N MET A 210 6.17 -1.59 6.49
CA MET A 210 7.47 -1.19 5.94
C MET A 210 8.62 -1.62 6.85
N GLU A 211 8.42 -1.59 8.18
CA GLU A 211 9.38 -2.05 9.17
C GLU A 211 9.58 -3.57 9.11
N ASP A 212 8.49 -4.31 9.01
CA ASP A 212 8.49 -5.79 9.00
C ASP A 212 7.85 -6.33 7.71
N ALA A 213 8.69 -6.62 6.73
CA ALA A 213 8.27 -7.20 5.45
C ALA A 213 7.79 -8.66 5.55
N THR A 214 7.94 -9.32 6.70
CA THR A 214 7.56 -10.73 6.89
C THR A 214 6.09 -10.93 7.27
N GLN A 215 5.34 -9.86 7.47
CA GLN A 215 3.93 -9.91 7.81
C GLN A 215 3.10 -10.60 6.73
N SER A 216 2.30 -11.59 7.14
CA SER A 216 1.52 -12.43 6.22
C SER A 216 0.41 -11.66 5.48
N THR A 217 -0.17 -10.63 6.09
CA THR A 217 -1.20 -9.79 5.50
C THR A 217 -0.72 -8.35 5.48
N ARG A 218 -0.49 -7.82 4.28
CA ARG A 218 0.03 -6.47 4.08
C ARG A 218 -1.02 -5.62 3.38
N LEU A 219 -1.58 -4.67 4.12
CA LEU A 219 -2.56 -3.73 3.59
C LEU A 219 -1.95 -2.82 2.53
N LEU A 220 -0.68 -2.44 2.69
CA LEU A 220 0.05 -1.62 1.74
C LEU A 220 0.10 -2.27 0.35
N ASP A 221 0.39 -3.58 0.28
CA ASP A 221 0.42 -4.31 -1.00
C ASP A 221 -1.00 -4.47 -1.59
N LEU A 222 -2.02 -4.62 -0.73
CA LEU A 222 -3.41 -4.86 -1.16
C LEU A 222 -4.15 -3.59 -1.58
N LEU A 223 -3.94 -2.47 -0.88
CA LEU A 223 -4.70 -1.24 -1.09
C LEU A 223 -3.97 -0.25 -1.98
N VAL A 224 -2.64 -0.31 -1.99
CA VAL A 224 -1.81 0.71 -2.65
C VAL A 224 -1.13 0.14 -3.89
N ARG A 225 -0.43 -1.00 -3.75
CA ARG A 225 0.44 -1.53 -4.81
C ARG A 225 -0.24 -2.51 -5.76
N SER A 226 -1.40 -3.08 -5.39
CA SER A 226 -2.11 -4.03 -6.25
C SER A 226 -2.66 -3.37 -7.51
N GLU A 227 -3.15 -2.15 -7.40
CA GLU A 227 -3.76 -1.40 -8.51
C GLU A 227 -2.74 -1.03 -9.59
N MET A 228 -1.50 -0.75 -9.19
CA MET A 228 -0.39 -0.44 -10.09
C MET A 228 -0.01 -1.61 -11.01
N ARG A 229 -0.26 -2.85 -10.57
CA ARG A 229 0.11 -4.07 -11.32
C ARG A 229 -0.87 -4.42 -12.42
N THR A 230 -2.12 -3.98 -12.34
CA THR A 230 -3.18 -4.41 -13.24
C THR A 230 -3.53 -3.41 -14.33
N GLY A 231 -3.12 -2.13 -14.22
CA GLY A 231 -3.45 -1.07 -15.18
C GLY A 231 -4.95 -0.89 -15.45
N VAL A 232 -5.80 -1.48 -14.60
CA VAL A 232 -7.26 -1.43 -14.72
C VAL A 232 -7.80 -0.50 -13.66
N GLU A 233 -8.50 0.53 -14.09
CA GLU A 233 -9.19 1.47 -13.20
C GLU A 233 -10.16 0.70 -12.27
N PRO A 234 -10.12 0.94 -10.96
CA PRO A 234 -10.82 0.15 -9.94
C PRO A 234 -12.34 0.06 -10.14
N TRP A 235 -12.93 1.04 -10.83
CA TRP A 235 -14.37 1.11 -11.08
C TRP A 235 -14.84 0.28 -12.29
N MET A 236 -13.94 -0.15 -13.17
CA MET A 236 -14.28 -0.97 -14.34
C MET A 236 -14.59 -2.44 -13.99
N THR A 237 -14.12 -2.95 -12.88
CA THR A 237 -14.32 -4.35 -12.49
C THR A 237 -15.69 -4.63 -11.88
N TRP A 238 -16.47 -3.60 -11.54
CA TRP A 238 -17.78 -3.75 -10.87
C TRP A 238 -18.99 -3.82 -11.81
N THR A 239 -18.82 -3.52 -13.10
CA THR A 239 -19.92 -3.46 -14.07
C THR A 239 -20.19 -4.78 -14.81
N LEU A 240 -19.44 -5.84 -14.56
CA LEU A 240 -19.55 -7.11 -15.29
C LEU A 240 -20.26 -8.25 -14.53
N VAL A 241 -20.89 -7.96 -13.40
CA VAL A 241 -21.74 -8.94 -12.68
C VAL A 241 -23.11 -8.29 -12.42
N SER A 242 -23.93 -8.30 -13.44
CA SER A 242 -25.39 -8.12 -13.36
C SER A 242 -26.07 -9.32 -13.94
#